data_8e0ce1e2e0ed68892195027230e1e465
#
_entry.id   8e0ce1e2e0ed68892195027230e1e465
#
_cell.length_a   1.000
_cell.length_b   1.000
_cell.length_c   1.000
_cell.angle_alpha   90.00
_cell.angle_beta   90.00
_cell.angle_gamma   90.00
#
_symmetry.space_group_name_H-M   'P 1'
#
loop_
_entity.id
_entity.type
_entity.pdbx_description
1 polymer ?
#
loop_
_entity_poly.entity_id
_entity_poly.type
_entity_poly.pdbx_seq_one_letter_code
_entity_poly.pdbx_strand_id
1 'polypeptide(L)'
;MNFAHLFVPLSQNINTKLQTHMASFIEDKIVMDGLTYDDVLLVPAYSEVLPLTVELSTKFSRNIDLKIPFVTAAMDTVTEAKMAIAIAREGGIGVIHKNMSIEDQARQVAIVKRAE
;
A
#
# COMPACT_ATOMS: atom_id res chain seq x y z
N MET A 1 13.36 -0.45 14.03
CA MET A 1 14.15 -0.01 12.86
C MET A 1 13.35 1.10 12.19
N ASN A 2 13.91 2.31 12.08
CA ASN A 2 13.15 3.48 11.62
C ASN A 2 13.23 3.53 10.07
N PHE A 3 12.14 3.22 9.37
CA PHE A 3 12.09 3.17 7.91
C PHE A 3 12.18 4.55 7.22
N ALA A 4 12.20 5.65 8.00
CA ALA A 4 12.20 7.02 7.48
C ALA A 4 13.41 7.40 6.60
N HIS A 5 14.49 6.62 6.63
CA HIS A 5 15.71 6.87 5.83
C HIS A 5 15.82 5.99 4.58
N LEU A 6 14.78 5.17 4.27
CA LEU A 6 14.85 4.24 3.14
C LEU A 6 14.47 4.89 1.79
N PHE A 7 13.89 6.09 1.81
CA PHE A 7 13.39 6.79 0.64
C PHE A 7 14.09 8.13 0.44
N VAL A 8 14.53 8.42 -0.78
CA VAL A 8 15.07 9.73 -1.21
C VAL A 8 14.12 10.36 -2.20
N PRO A 9 13.68 11.62 -2.00
CA PRO A 9 12.86 12.34 -2.98
C PRO A 9 13.63 12.57 -4.28
N LEU A 10 12.98 12.33 -5.43
CA LEU A 10 13.54 12.57 -6.77
C LEU A 10 13.74 14.07 -7.08
N SER A 11 13.09 14.95 -6.33
CA SER A 11 13.03 16.39 -6.56
C SER A 11 14.26 17.19 -6.11
N GLN A 12 15.27 16.57 -5.49
CA GLN A 12 16.43 17.32 -4.93
C GLN A 12 17.34 18.01 -5.97
N ASN A 13 17.08 17.87 -7.27
CA ASN A 13 17.93 18.43 -8.34
C ASN A 13 17.26 19.50 -9.23
N ILE A 14 16.09 20.03 -8.89
CA ILE A 14 15.42 21.06 -9.70
C ILE A 14 15.52 22.44 -9.04
N ASN A 15 16.48 23.22 -9.52
CA ASN A 15 16.62 24.69 -9.52
C ASN A 15 16.15 25.50 -8.29
N THR A 16 17.08 25.84 -7.45
CA THR A 16 17.00 26.74 -6.29
C THR A 16 16.63 28.21 -6.61
N LYS A 17 16.57 28.64 -7.86
CA LYS A 17 16.38 30.07 -8.25
C LYS A 17 14.95 30.49 -8.54
N LEU A 18 14.01 29.58 -8.74
CA LEU A 18 12.57 29.91 -8.92
C LEU A 18 11.79 29.95 -7.60
N GLN A 19 12.39 29.51 -6.51
CA GLN A 19 11.73 29.37 -5.20
C GLN A 19 11.54 30.67 -4.43
N THR A 20 12.30 31.73 -4.70
CA THR A 20 12.37 32.88 -3.79
C THR A 20 11.22 33.89 -3.99
N HIS A 21 10.48 33.90 -5.07
CA HIS A 21 9.44 34.91 -5.33
C HIS A 21 7.99 34.38 -5.26
N MET A 22 7.77 33.09 -5.30
CA MET A 22 6.46 32.46 -5.06
C MET A 22 6.27 31.95 -3.62
N ALA A 23 7.33 31.94 -2.84
CA ALA A 23 7.35 31.32 -1.52
C ALA A 23 6.37 31.97 -0.52
N SER A 24 6.28 33.29 -0.48
CA SER A 24 5.49 33.98 0.57
C SER A 24 3.96 33.84 0.42
N PHE A 25 3.45 33.57 -0.79
CA PHE A 25 2.01 33.42 -1.02
C PHE A 25 1.50 31.99 -0.83
N ILE A 26 2.41 31.02 -0.91
CA ILE A 26 2.09 29.59 -0.92
C ILE A 26 2.37 28.94 0.46
N GLU A 27 3.31 29.49 1.25
CA GLU A 27 3.75 28.93 2.53
C GLU A 27 2.59 28.67 3.51
N ASP A 28 1.57 29.53 3.53
CA ASP A 28 0.39 29.35 4.41
C ASP A 28 -0.60 28.26 3.94
N LYS A 29 -0.45 27.77 2.71
CA LYS A 29 -1.36 26.78 2.11
C LYS A 29 -0.75 25.38 2.01
N ILE A 30 0.56 25.27 2.07
CA ILE A 30 1.28 24.00 2.05
C ILE A 30 1.55 23.60 3.49
N VAL A 31 0.80 22.63 4.00
CA VAL A 31 0.90 22.18 5.38
C VAL A 31 2.00 21.12 5.54
N MET A 32 2.24 20.33 4.50
CA MET A 32 3.26 19.30 4.47
C MET A 32 3.55 18.84 3.04
N ASP A 33 4.69 18.21 2.82
CA ASP A 33 4.99 17.49 1.59
C ASP A 33 4.27 16.13 1.59
N GLY A 34 3.44 15.88 0.56
CA GLY A 34 2.84 14.58 0.33
C GLY A 34 3.64 13.83 -0.74
N LEU A 35 4.28 12.73 -0.36
CA LEU A 35 5.06 11.90 -1.29
C LEU A 35 4.23 10.71 -1.75
N THR A 36 4.28 10.43 -3.07
CA THR A 36 3.77 9.20 -3.67
C THR A 36 4.93 8.28 -4.05
N TYR A 37 4.64 7.05 -4.45
CA TYR A 37 5.68 6.12 -4.92
C TYR A 37 6.37 6.62 -6.20
N ASP A 38 5.73 7.46 -6.99
CA ASP A 38 6.32 8.08 -8.20
C ASP A 38 7.33 9.18 -7.86
N ASP A 39 7.29 9.71 -6.63
CA ASP A 39 8.16 10.79 -6.17
C ASP A 39 9.44 10.28 -5.47
N VAL A 40 9.54 8.97 -5.21
CA VAL A 40 10.60 8.40 -4.37
C VAL A 40 11.24 7.16 -4.98
N LEU A 41 12.50 6.93 -4.65
CA LEU A 41 13.21 5.69 -4.94
C LEU A 41 13.70 5.04 -3.63
N LEU A 42 13.74 3.72 -3.62
CA LEU A 42 14.40 2.99 -2.54
C LEU A 42 15.90 3.22 -2.59
N VAL A 43 16.48 3.56 -1.45
CA VAL A 43 17.93 3.63 -1.31
C VAL A 43 18.49 2.20 -1.35
N PRO A 44 19.40 1.86 -2.28
CA PRO A 44 20.06 0.56 -2.31
C PRO A 44 20.79 0.31 -0.99
N ALA A 45 20.64 -0.89 -0.46
CA ALA A 45 21.30 -1.33 0.77
C ALA A 45 21.88 -2.72 0.60
N TYR A 46 22.93 -3.01 1.34
CA TYR A 46 23.51 -4.36 1.40
C TYR A 46 22.52 -5.33 2.04
N SER A 47 22.38 -6.52 1.47
CA SER A 47 21.54 -7.60 2.00
C SER A 47 22.24 -8.94 1.83
N GLU A 48 22.17 -9.77 2.86
CA GLU A 48 22.61 -11.18 2.84
C GLU A 48 21.45 -12.15 2.67
N VAL A 49 20.22 -11.62 2.51
CA VAL A 49 19.01 -12.42 2.34
C VAL A 49 18.86 -12.81 0.87
N LEU A 50 18.85 -14.10 0.61
CA LEU A 50 18.61 -14.63 -0.74
C LEU A 50 17.09 -14.69 -1.03
N PRO A 51 16.66 -14.41 -2.28
CA PRO A 51 15.25 -14.47 -2.66
C PRO A 51 14.55 -15.80 -2.35
N LEU A 52 15.29 -16.91 -2.39
CA LEU A 52 14.74 -18.25 -2.12
C LEU A 52 14.53 -18.55 -0.63
N THR A 53 15.16 -17.79 0.26
CA THR A 53 15.12 -18.01 1.72
C THR A 53 14.47 -16.86 2.47
N VAL A 54 13.90 -15.91 1.73
CA VAL A 54 13.25 -14.75 2.36
C VAL A 54 11.97 -15.16 3.09
N GLU A 55 11.82 -14.71 4.34
CA GLU A 55 10.58 -14.83 5.10
C GLU A 55 9.66 -13.67 4.76
N LEU A 56 8.49 -13.96 4.19
CA LEU A 56 7.53 -12.97 3.72
C LEU A 56 6.34 -12.76 4.68
N SER A 57 6.24 -13.58 5.73
CA SER A 57 5.11 -13.47 6.66
C SER A 57 5.12 -12.11 7.37
N THR A 58 3.94 -11.53 7.54
CA THR A 58 3.76 -10.21 8.11
C THR A 58 2.42 -10.07 8.81
N LYS A 59 2.28 -9.03 9.62
CA LYS A 59 0.99 -8.68 10.25
C LYS A 59 0.24 -7.66 9.42
N PHE A 60 -1.00 -7.98 9.08
CA PHE A 60 -1.94 -7.02 8.50
C PHE A 60 -2.64 -6.21 9.61
N SER A 61 -3.00 -6.86 10.69
CA SER A 61 -3.60 -6.22 11.86
C SER A 61 -3.22 -6.97 13.14
N ARG A 62 -3.71 -6.51 14.29
CA ARG A 62 -3.42 -7.13 15.60
C ARG A 62 -3.64 -8.66 15.59
N ASN A 63 -4.68 -9.14 14.92
CA ASN A 63 -5.12 -10.54 14.97
C ASN A 63 -5.10 -11.21 13.59
N ILE A 64 -4.48 -10.58 12.57
CA ILE A 64 -4.43 -11.13 11.22
C ILE A 64 -2.98 -11.15 10.76
N ASP A 65 -2.46 -12.35 10.56
CA ASP A 65 -1.15 -12.60 9.98
C ASP A 65 -1.33 -13.02 8.51
N LEU A 66 -0.43 -12.55 7.65
CA LEU A 66 -0.37 -12.90 6.23
C LEU A 66 0.89 -13.72 5.97
N LYS A 67 0.80 -14.68 5.06
CA LYS A 67 1.96 -15.46 4.58
C LYS A 67 2.77 -14.67 3.56
N ILE A 68 2.11 -13.81 2.79
CA ILE A 68 2.75 -12.85 1.87
C ILE A 68 2.18 -11.45 2.11
N PRO A 69 2.97 -10.38 1.95
CA PRO A 69 2.56 -9.01 2.26
C PRO A 69 1.71 -8.38 1.14
N PHE A 70 0.70 -9.10 0.65
CA PHE A 70 -0.20 -8.61 -0.40
C PHE A 70 -1.63 -8.45 0.11
N VAL A 71 -2.18 -7.26 -0.15
CA VAL A 71 -3.57 -6.91 0.17
C VAL A 71 -4.21 -6.32 -1.07
N THR A 72 -5.37 -6.83 -1.48
CA THR A 72 -6.10 -6.21 -2.59
C THR A 72 -6.98 -5.08 -2.10
N ALA A 73 -6.97 -3.96 -2.84
CA ALA A 73 -7.66 -2.73 -2.46
C ALA A 73 -9.19 -2.90 -2.43
N ALA A 74 -9.84 -2.22 -1.49
CA ALA A 74 -11.29 -2.15 -1.35
C ALA A 74 -11.91 -1.23 -2.43
N MET A 75 -11.67 -1.56 -3.68
CA MET A 75 -12.15 -0.80 -4.85
C MET A 75 -13.20 -1.59 -5.61
N ASP A 76 -14.22 -0.88 -6.09
CA ASP A 76 -15.24 -1.42 -6.99
C ASP A 76 -14.57 -2.03 -8.23
N THR A 77 -15.12 -3.15 -8.71
CA THR A 77 -14.60 -3.97 -9.81
C THR A 77 -13.20 -4.57 -9.60
N VAL A 78 -12.53 -4.28 -8.49
CA VAL A 78 -11.22 -4.85 -8.13
C VAL A 78 -11.37 -6.00 -7.13
N THR A 79 -11.92 -5.74 -5.94
CA THR A 79 -12.00 -6.75 -4.88
C THR A 79 -13.42 -7.11 -4.51
N GLU A 80 -13.90 -8.16 -5.13
CA GLU A 80 -15.09 -8.92 -4.76
C GLU A 80 -14.70 -10.34 -4.35
N ALA A 81 -15.68 -11.23 -4.12
CA ALA A 81 -15.45 -12.59 -3.62
C ALA A 81 -14.40 -13.35 -4.43
N LYS A 82 -14.44 -13.27 -5.76
CA LYS A 82 -13.50 -13.98 -6.65
C LYS A 82 -12.05 -13.57 -6.40
N MET A 83 -11.77 -12.25 -6.36
CA MET A 83 -10.43 -11.74 -6.10
C MET A 83 -10.00 -12.03 -4.66
N ALA A 84 -10.90 -11.86 -3.68
CA ALA A 84 -10.60 -12.14 -2.28
C ALA A 84 -10.22 -13.62 -2.05
N ILE A 85 -10.89 -14.56 -2.73
CA ILE A 85 -10.54 -15.98 -2.69
C ILE A 85 -9.18 -16.22 -3.34
N ALA A 86 -8.94 -15.63 -4.52
CA ALA A 86 -7.69 -15.82 -5.24
C ALA A 86 -6.48 -15.37 -4.40
N ILE A 87 -6.51 -14.15 -3.87
CA ILE A 87 -5.40 -13.62 -3.07
C ILE A 87 -5.23 -14.38 -1.74
N ALA A 88 -6.32 -14.84 -1.13
CA ALA A 88 -6.23 -15.63 0.10
C ALA A 88 -5.54 -16.99 -0.12
N ARG A 89 -5.75 -17.63 -1.26
CA ARG A 89 -5.06 -18.89 -1.63
C ARG A 89 -3.55 -18.71 -1.79
N GLU A 90 -3.11 -17.52 -2.20
CA GLU A 90 -1.68 -17.17 -2.28
C GLU A 90 -1.09 -16.74 -0.92
N GLY A 91 -1.93 -16.59 0.13
CA GLY A 91 -1.48 -16.24 1.47
C GLY A 91 -1.59 -14.76 1.82
N GLY A 92 -2.18 -13.95 0.93
CA GLY A 92 -2.56 -12.56 1.16
C GLY A 92 -3.97 -12.40 1.69
N ILE A 93 -4.55 -11.20 1.58
CA ILE A 93 -5.93 -10.91 1.99
C ILE A 93 -6.61 -9.95 1.02
N GLY A 94 -7.91 -10.15 0.77
CA GLY A 94 -8.74 -9.24 0.01
C GLY A 94 -9.67 -8.42 0.91
N VAL A 95 -9.75 -7.11 0.66
CA VAL A 95 -10.70 -6.23 1.33
C VAL A 95 -11.85 -5.92 0.37
N ILE A 96 -13.04 -6.47 0.66
CA ILE A 96 -14.21 -6.28 -0.19
C ILE A 96 -14.69 -4.82 -0.10
N HIS A 97 -14.96 -4.21 -1.26
CA HIS A 97 -15.42 -2.82 -1.32
C HIS A 97 -16.85 -2.65 -0.79
N LYS A 98 -17.20 -1.39 -0.48
CA LYS A 98 -18.53 -1.03 0.07
C LYS A 98 -19.51 -0.48 -0.96
N ASN A 99 -19.13 -0.34 -2.22
CA ASN A 99 -20.00 0.22 -3.28
C ASN A 99 -21.03 -0.81 -3.77
N MET A 100 -21.86 -1.29 -2.85
CA MET A 100 -22.95 -2.25 -3.08
C MET A 100 -23.93 -2.20 -1.90
N SER A 101 -25.07 -2.89 -2.00
CA SER A 101 -25.99 -3.00 -0.87
C SER A 101 -25.36 -3.80 0.29
N ILE A 102 -25.91 -3.62 1.49
CA ILE A 102 -25.48 -4.39 2.67
C ILE A 102 -25.65 -5.89 2.44
N GLU A 103 -26.77 -6.27 1.82
CA GLU A 103 -27.10 -7.66 1.49
C GLU A 103 -26.14 -8.24 0.47
N ASP A 104 -25.74 -7.46 -0.53
CA ASP A 104 -24.78 -7.90 -1.53
C ASP A 104 -23.39 -8.07 -0.93
N GLN A 105 -22.94 -7.12 -0.10
CA GLN A 105 -21.65 -7.24 0.60
C GLN A 105 -21.64 -8.46 1.52
N ALA A 106 -22.70 -8.69 2.27
CA ALA A 106 -22.83 -9.88 3.13
C ALA A 106 -22.79 -11.17 2.29
N ARG A 107 -23.40 -11.16 1.10
CA ARG A 107 -23.33 -12.30 0.17
C ARG A 107 -21.92 -12.54 -0.33
N GLN A 108 -21.19 -11.49 -0.72
CA GLN A 108 -19.78 -11.60 -1.12
C GLN A 108 -18.92 -12.21 -0.01
N VAL A 109 -19.06 -11.72 1.22
CA VAL A 109 -18.36 -12.27 2.39
C VAL A 109 -18.73 -13.73 2.62
N ALA A 110 -20.02 -14.08 2.51
CA ALA A 110 -20.49 -15.47 2.70
C ALA A 110 -19.88 -16.42 1.65
N ILE A 111 -19.73 -15.98 0.40
CA ILE A 111 -19.05 -16.75 -0.66
C ILE A 111 -17.58 -16.99 -0.27
N VAL A 112 -16.86 -15.96 0.15
CA VAL A 112 -15.45 -16.09 0.57
C VAL A 112 -15.31 -17.05 1.76
N LYS A 113 -16.19 -16.93 2.75
CA LYS A 113 -16.15 -17.78 3.96
C LYS A 113 -16.48 -19.26 3.71
N ARG A 114 -17.11 -19.57 2.58
CA ARG A 114 -17.42 -20.95 2.17
C ARG A 114 -16.43 -21.51 1.15
N ALA A 115 -15.54 -20.68 0.64
CA ALA A 115 -14.51 -21.14 -0.29
C ALA A 115 -13.46 -21.98 0.45
N GLU A 116 -13.15 -23.13 -0.12
CA GLU A 116 -12.06 -24.03 0.30
C GLU A 116 -10.71 -23.62 -0.35
#